data_ee4a872dcc107f5e4f26afe2fe69e458
#
_entry.id   ee4a872dcc107f5e4f26afe2fe69e458
#
_cell.length_a   1.000
_cell.length_b   1.000
_cell.length_c   1.000
_cell.angle_alpha   90.00
_cell.angle_beta   90.00
_cell.angle_gamma   90.00
#
_symmetry.space_group_name_H-M   'P 1'
#
loop_
_entity.id
_entity.type
_entity.pdbx_description
1 polymer ?
#
loop_
_entity_poly.entity_id
_entity_poly.type
_entity_poly.pdbx_seq_one_letter_code
_entity_poly.pdbx_strand_id
1 'polypeptide(L)'
;MPTFTFFPRFNSALLALCCTQLLPIAYASDLEVTPMIGYNVSPNLISEDKTVELATTDESNVALAFSWQDSSPGQGQLLFNYISRDFTDNVDQSIHSFDTFYAHFNGVAFFKDRDYITTVGMGIGAAYFNSDLDSAIYPSITFAVGTRYEFSTNLAFITELRAYATLTENDDTIFCRSDSCLAYFDDSIWIDAQVSIGVAYSF
;
A
#
# COMPACT_ATOMS: atom_id res chain seq x y z
N MET A 1 48.21 -12.14 27.87
CA MET A 1 46.76 -12.08 28.13
C MET A 1 46.09 -12.48 26.81
N PRO A 2 45.47 -13.62 26.66
CA PRO A 2 44.76 -14.03 25.45
C PRO A 2 43.30 -13.61 25.55
N THR A 3 42.85 -12.89 24.53
CA THR A 3 41.45 -12.50 24.32
C THR A 3 40.69 -13.64 23.65
N PHE A 4 39.75 -14.21 24.37
CA PHE A 4 38.80 -15.20 23.83
C PHE A 4 37.65 -14.48 23.12
N THR A 5 37.58 -14.62 21.80
CA THR A 5 36.39 -14.26 21.00
C THR A 5 35.48 -15.48 20.88
N PHE A 6 34.37 -15.46 21.58
CA PHE A 6 33.30 -16.46 21.46
C PHE A 6 32.32 -16.00 20.36
N PHE A 7 32.39 -16.57 19.17
CA PHE A 7 31.35 -16.46 18.16
C PHE A 7 30.39 -17.66 18.29
N PRO A 8 29.08 -17.46 18.54
CA PRO A 8 28.14 -18.56 18.49
C PRO A 8 27.92 -18.93 17.02
N ARG A 9 28.25 -20.19 16.68
CA ARG A 9 27.87 -20.81 15.41
C ARG A 9 26.35 -20.98 15.40
N PHE A 10 25.64 -20.10 14.67
CA PHE A 10 24.25 -20.30 14.34
C PHE A 10 24.10 -21.57 13.48
N ASN A 11 23.39 -22.56 14.03
CA ASN A 11 23.11 -23.82 13.35
C ASN A 11 22.16 -23.58 12.16
N SER A 12 22.70 -23.60 10.97
CA SER A 12 21.96 -23.52 9.67
C SER A 12 20.90 -24.61 9.50
N ALA A 13 20.92 -25.64 10.33
CA ALA A 13 19.93 -26.72 10.35
C ALA A 13 18.56 -26.31 10.89
N LEU A 14 18.47 -25.24 11.73
CA LEU A 14 17.20 -24.79 12.27
C LEU A 14 16.39 -23.96 11.26
N LEU A 15 17.06 -23.27 10.34
CA LEU A 15 16.39 -22.49 9.28
C LEU A 15 15.76 -23.38 8.21
N ALA A 16 16.36 -24.53 7.92
CA ALA A 16 15.83 -25.47 6.92
C ALA A 16 14.58 -26.21 7.40
N LEU A 17 14.41 -26.37 8.72
CA LEU A 17 13.26 -27.08 9.30
C LEU A 17 11.99 -26.21 9.37
N CYS A 18 12.12 -24.89 9.44
CA CYS A 18 10.97 -23.97 9.39
C CYS A 18 10.34 -23.85 7.98
N CYS A 19 11.12 -24.02 6.91
CA CYS A 19 10.61 -23.90 5.54
C CYS A 19 9.83 -25.14 5.07
N THR A 20 9.96 -26.30 5.71
CA THR A 20 9.28 -27.53 5.30
C THR A 20 7.89 -27.73 5.91
N GLN A 21 7.47 -26.88 6.87
CA GLN A 21 6.16 -26.96 7.52
C GLN A 21 5.09 -26.08 6.86
N LEU A 22 5.43 -25.29 5.83
CA LEU A 22 4.51 -24.38 5.14
C LEU A 22 3.81 -24.98 3.91
N LEU A 23 3.96 -26.30 3.66
CA LEU A 23 3.46 -26.95 2.44
C LEU A 23 2.17 -27.77 2.51
N PRO A 24 1.30 -27.76 3.54
CA PRO A 24 0.00 -28.40 3.41
C PRO A 24 -1.19 -27.44 3.44
N ILE A 25 -1.10 -26.21 2.93
CA ILE A 25 -2.27 -25.30 2.81
C ILE A 25 -2.65 -25.09 1.33
N ALA A 26 -2.40 -26.06 0.49
CA ALA A 26 -2.91 -26.08 -0.88
C ALA A 26 -4.17 -26.96 -0.96
N TYR A 27 -5.15 -26.73 -0.11
CA TYR A 27 -6.49 -27.29 -0.27
C TYR A 27 -7.48 -26.17 -0.50
N ALA A 28 -7.80 -25.94 -1.80
CA ALA A 28 -9.06 -25.36 -2.29
C ALA A 28 -9.49 -24.02 -1.62
N SER A 29 -8.64 -23.05 -1.54
CA SER A 29 -9.09 -21.68 -1.63
C SER A 29 -8.91 -21.28 -3.09
N ASP A 30 -9.98 -20.85 -3.76
CA ASP A 30 -9.85 -20.21 -5.08
C ASP A 30 -8.92 -19.02 -4.90
N LEU A 31 -7.64 -19.22 -5.26
CA LEU A 31 -6.63 -18.16 -5.20
C LEU A 31 -6.85 -17.25 -6.41
N GLU A 32 -6.90 -15.97 -6.17
CA GLU A 32 -7.07 -14.97 -7.20
C GLU A 32 -5.92 -13.96 -7.18
N VAL A 33 -5.45 -13.58 -8.35
CA VAL A 33 -4.45 -12.51 -8.54
C VAL A 33 -5.06 -11.42 -9.38
N THR A 34 -4.98 -10.17 -8.89
CA THR A 34 -5.59 -9.01 -9.52
C THR A 34 -4.57 -7.89 -9.70
N PRO A 35 -3.88 -7.78 -10.85
CA PRO A 35 -3.17 -6.57 -11.23
C PRO A 35 -4.17 -5.45 -11.51
N MET A 36 -3.83 -4.24 -11.03
CA MET A 36 -4.64 -3.04 -11.19
C MET A 36 -3.76 -1.86 -11.58
N ILE A 37 -4.34 -0.94 -12.33
CA ILE A 37 -3.80 0.38 -12.61
C ILE A 37 -4.86 1.41 -12.24
N GLY A 38 -4.41 2.59 -11.83
CA GLY A 38 -5.34 3.61 -11.41
C GLY A 38 -4.74 5.00 -11.41
N TYR A 39 -5.51 5.92 -10.89
CA TYR A 39 -5.15 7.31 -10.72
C TYR A 39 -5.40 7.71 -9.26
N ASN A 40 -4.42 8.36 -8.67
CA ASN A 40 -4.42 8.73 -7.26
C ASN A 40 -4.44 10.23 -7.09
N VAL A 41 -5.18 10.69 -6.09
CA VAL A 41 -5.25 12.07 -5.62
C VAL A 41 -4.81 12.10 -4.17
N SER A 42 -3.88 13.00 -3.85
CA SER A 42 -3.26 13.13 -2.53
C SER A 42 -3.44 14.52 -1.95
N PRO A 43 -3.33 14.70 -0.62
CA PRO A 43 -3.27 16.01 -0.01
C PRO A 43 -1.99 16.75 -0.41
N ASN A 44 -1.99 18.07 -0.16
CA ASN A 44 -0.78 18.88 -0.29
C ASN A 44 0.15 18.66 0.91
N LEU A 45 1.43 18.93 0.71
CA LEU A 45 2.41 19.10 1.77
C LEU A 45 2.41 20.58 2.22
N ILE A 46 3.05 20.87 3.34
CA ILE A 46 3.23 22.26 3.82
C ILE A 46 4.72 22.59 3.86
N SER A 47 5.06 23.85 3.53
CA SER A 47 6.44 24.35 3.55
C SER A 47 7.02 24.41 4.96
N GLU A 48 8.37 24.55 5.08
CA GLU A 48 9.08 24.61 6.36
C GLU A 48 8.55 25.71 7.30
N ASP A 49 8.20 26.87 6.76
CA ASP A 49 7.63 27.99 7.53
C ASP A 49 6.13 27.82 7.83
N LYS A 50 5.51 26.73 7.40
CA LYS A 50 4.09 26.38 7.56
C LYS A 50 3.14 27.46 7.02
N THR A 51 3.55 28.23 6.03
CA THR A 51 2.77 29.33 5.45
C THR A 51 2.26 29.06 4.05
N VAL A 52 2.88 28.11 3.34
CA VAL A 52 2.59 27.82 1.93
C VAL A 52 2.31 26.34 1.75
N GLU A 53 1.22 26.01 1.10
CA GLU A 53 0.92 24.67 0.65
C GLU A 53 1.78 24.31 -0.58
N LEU A 54 2.42 23.14 -0.53
CA LEU A 54 3.18 22.57 -1.63
C LEU A 54 2.30 21.54 -2.32
N ALA A 55 1.84 21.88 -3.52
CA ALA A 55 1.00 20.98 -4.29
C ALA A 55 1.78 19.73 -4.67
N THR A 56 1.23 18.58 -4.31
CA THR A 56 1.69 17.29 -4.82
C THR A 56 1.06 17.01 -6.18
N THR A 57 1.76 16.31 -7.04
CA THR A 57 1.18 15.87 -8.32
C THR A 57 0.19 14.73 -8.08
N ASP A 58 -0.92 14.79 -8.83
CA ASP A 58 -1.83 13.65 -8.94
C ASP A 58 -1.24 12.65 -9.95
N GLU A 59 -1.07 11.39 -9.53
CA GLU A 59 -0.28 10.45 -10.31
C GLU A 59 -0.99 9.10 -10.53
N SER A 60 -0.50 8.40 -11.57
CA SER A 60 -0.90 7.02 -11.80
C SER A 60 -0.31 6.10 -10.74
N ASN A 61 -1.06 5.06 -10.39
CA ASN A 61 -0.60 4.01 -9.50
C ASN A 61 -0.68 2.64 -10.15
N VAL A 62 0.13 1.71 -9.63
CA VAL A 62 0.05 0.29 -9.96
C VAL A 62 -0.17 -0.51 -8.69
N ALA A 63 -1.10 -1.47 -8.75
CA ALA A 63 -1.39 -2.31 -7.59
C ALA A 63 -1.50 -3.78 -7.99
N LEU A 64 -1.25 -4.64 -7.00
CA LEU A 64 -1.36 -6.09 -7.13
C LEU A 64 -2.06 -6.63 -5.89
N ALA A 65 -3.17 -7.33 -6.09
CA ALA A 65 -3.88 -8.01 -5.04
C ALA A 65 -3.78 -9.53 -5.19
N PHE A 66 -3.56 -10.21 -4.06
CA PHE A 66 -3.67 -11.65 -3.89
C PHE A 66 -4.86 -11.92 -2.97
N SER A 67 -5.88 -12.58 -3.49
CA SER A 67 -7.10 -12.84 -2.74
C SER A 67 -7.33 -14.34 -2.60
N TRP A 68 -7.98 -14.73 -1.51
CA TRP A 68 -8.41 -16.11 -1.27
C TRP A 68 -9.81 -16.12 -0.71
N GLN A 69 -10.60 -17.09 -1.14
CA GLN A 69 -11.96 -17.29 -0.63
C GLN A 69 -11.88 -17.78 0.81
N ASP A 70 -12.39 -17.00 1.75
CA ASP A 70 -12.47 -17.37 3.16
C ASP A 70 -13.87 -17.88 3.51
N SER A 71 -14.88 -17.20 3.02
CA SER A 71 -16.29 -17.54 3.24
C SER A 71 -17.15 -17.00 2.10
N SER A 72 -18.32 -17.58 1.92
CA SER A 72 -19.32 -16.95 1.04
C SER A 72 -20.22 -16.04 1.89
N PRO A 73 -20.28 -14.70 1.64
CA PRO A 73 -19.87 -13.96 0.45
C PRO A 73 -18.62 -13.06 0.65
N GLY A 74 -17.51 -13.57 1.06
CA GLY A 74 -16.33 -12.74 1.31
C GLY A 74 -14.99 -13.42 1.00
N GLN A 75 -13.95 -12.60 0.87
CA GLN A 75 -12.57 -13.04 0.65
C GLN A 75 -11.59 -12.25 1.50
N GLY A 76 -10.48 -12.90 1.89
CA GLY A 76 -9.29 -12.26 2.38
C GLY A 76 -8.46 -11.76 1.19
N GLN A 77 -7.76 -10.63 1.35
CA GLN A 77 -6.95 -10.04 0.29
C GLN A 77 -5.67 -9.44 0.88
N LEU A 78 -4.53 -9.74 0.28
CA LEU A 78 -3.28 -9.02 0.49
C LEU A 78 -3.07 -8.09 -0.69
N LEU A 79 -3.00 -6.79 -0.42
CA LEU A 79 -2.88 -5.74 -1.43
C LEU A 79 -1.54 -5.04 -1.31
N PHE A 80 -0.88 -4.85 -2.44
CA PHE A 80 0.27 -3.98 -2.61
C PHE A 80 -0.07 -2.88 -3.61
N ASN A 81 0.26 -1.63 -3.30
CA ASN A 81 0.04 -0.49 -4.18
C ASN A 81 1.26 0.44 -4.14
N TYR A 82 1.70 0.88 -5.30
CA TYR A 82 2.83 1.78 -5.47
C TYR A 82 2.39 3.04 -6.19
N ILE A 83 2.81 4.18 -5.66
CA ILE A 83 2.53 5.52 -6.18
C ILE A 83 3.83 6.30 -6.12
N SER A 84 4.23 6.91 -7.24
CA SER A 84 5.34 7.86 -7.30
C SER A 84 4.79 9.25 -7.55
N ARG A 85 5.27 10.25 -6.82
CA ARG A 85 4.77 11.63 -6.85
C ARG A 85 5.90 12.62 -6.89
N ASP A 86 5.58 13.80 -7.43
CA ASP A 86 6.46 14.94 -7.39
C ASP A 86 5.80 16.07 -6.58
N PHE A 87 6.61 16.90 -5.95
CA PHE A 87 6.23 18.19 -5.40
C PHE A 87 7.27 19.25 -5.76
N THR A 88 6.84 20.50 -5.85
CA THR A 88 7.73 21.62 -6.22
C THR A 88 8.01 22.46 -5.00
N ASP A 89 9.29 22.67 -4.69
CA ASP A 89 9.71 23.65 -3.69
C ASP A 89 9.40 25.06 -4.18
N ASN A 90 8.80 25.87 -3.31
CA ASN A 90 8.43 27.25 -3.64
C ASN A 90 9.59 28.24 -3.61
N VAL A 91 10.74 27.88 -3.02
CA VAL A 91 11.89 28.79 -2.86
C VAL A 91 12.75 28.80 -4.11
N ASP A 92 13.17 27.66 -4.58
CA ASP A 92 14.08 27.52 -5.71
C ASP A 92 13.44 26.87 -6.96
N GLN A 93 12.13 26.53 -6.88
CA GLN A 93 11.36 25.86 -7.94
C GLN A 93 11.93 24.49 -8.32
N SER A 94 12.68 23.86 -7.42
CA SER A 94 13.16 22.49 -7.62
C SER A 94 12.03 21.49 -7.49
N ILE A 95 12.09 20.45 -8.30
CA ILE A 95 11.13 19.34 -8.25
C ILE A 95 11.76 18.23 -7.42
N HIS A 96 11.05 17.79 -6.42
CA HIS A 96 11.40 16.66 -5.55
C HIS A 96 10.38 15.55 -5.72
N SER A 97 10.85 14.31 -5.68
CA SER A 97 9.99 13.13 -5.77
C SER A 97 9.93 12.36 -4.47
N PHE A 98 8.80 11.75 -4.23
CA PHE A 98 8.65 10.76 -3.18
C PHE A 98 7.71 9.64 -3.59
N ASP A 99 8.06 8.45 -3.15
CA ASP A 99 7.35 7.22 -3.43
C ASP A 99 6.55 6.78 -2.21
N THR A 100 5.37 6.22 -2.45
CA THR A 100 4.59 5.57 -1.40
C THR A 100 4.29 4.13 -1.80
N PHE A 101 4.64 3.20 -0.93
CA PHE A 101 4.30 1.80 -1.08
C PHE A 101 3.36 1.37 0.05
N TYR A 102 2.14 0.99 -0.32
CA TYR A 102 1.14 0.45 0.59
C TYR A 102 1.17 -1.07 0.61
N ALA A 103 1.12 -1.65 1.81
CA ALA A 103 0.91 -3.09 2.02
C ALA A 103 -0.22 -3.28 3.03
N HIS A 104 -1.35 -3.85 2.58
CA HIS A 104 -2.56 -4.00 3.39
C HIS A 104 -3.11 -5.41 3.36
N PHE A 105 -3.59 -5.84 4.51
CA PHE A 105 -4.44 -7.01 4.66
C PHE A 105 -5.90 -6.57 4.74
N ASN A 106 -6.72 -7.02 3.80
CA ASN A 106 -8.10 -6.60 3.63
C ASN A 106 -9.09 -7.76 3.80
N GLY A 107 -10.27 -7.45 4.30
CA GLY A 107 -11.47 -8.25 4.10
C GLY A 107 -12.33 -7.60 3.02
N VAL A 108 -12.81 -8.37 2.06
CA VAL A 108 -13.68 -7.92 0.98
C VAL A 108 -14.99 -8.68 1.02
N ALA A 109 -16.11 -7.97 1.13
CA ALA A 109 -17.45 -8.52 1.08
C ALA A 109 -18.06 -8.35 -0.31
N PHE A 110 -18.81 -9.35 -0.76
CA PHE A 110 -19.49 -9.38 -2.05
C PHE A 110 -20.99 -9.23 -1.88
N PHE A 111 -21.58 -8.29 -2.62
CA PHE A 111 -23.02 -8.07 -2.69
C PHE A 111 -23.46 -8.32 -4.12
N LYS A 112 -23.99 -9.52 -4.37
CA LYS A 112 -24.38 -9.94 -5.71
C LYS A 112 -25.72 -9.33 -6.09
N ASP A 113 -25.75 -8.62 -7.20
CA ASP A 113 -26.95 -8.23 -7.94
C ASP A 113 -27.03 -9.02 -9.26
N ARG A 114 -27.96 -8.71 -10.15
CA ARG A 114 -28.30 -9.53 -11.32
C ARG A 114 -27.09 -9.83 -12.21
N ASP A 115 -26.37 -8.79 -12.66
CA ASP A 115 -25.32 -8.90 -13.68
C ASP A 115 -23.94 -8.47 -13.19
N TYR A 116 -23.84 -7.94 -11.97
CA TYR A 116 -22.59 -7.47 -11.38
C TYR A 116 -22.54 -7.73 -9.87
N ILE A 117 -21.36 -7.71 -9.33
CA ILE A 117 -21.10 -7.86 -7.91
C ILE A 117 -20.55 -6.54 -7.40
N THR A 118 -21.24 -5.93 -6.43
CA THR A 118 -20.67 -4.81 -5.68
C THR A 118 -19.71 -5.36 -4.63
N THR A 119 -18.52 -4.77 -4.53
CA THR A 119 -17.52 -5.14 -3.54
C THR A 119 -17.35 -4.01 -2.53
N VAL A 120 -17.21 -4.38 -1.27
CA VAL A 120 -16.86 -3.46 -0.19
C VAL A 120 -15.70 -4.07 0.57
N GLY A 121 -14.59 -3.35 0.64
CA GLY A 121 -13.36 -3.78 1.29
C GLY A 121 -12.94 -2.84 2.39
N MET A 122 -12.35 -3.39 3.43
CA MET A 122 -11.63 -2.64 4.45
C MET A 122 -10.43 -3.44 4.94
N GLY A 123 -9.40 -2.71 5.38
CA GLY A 123 -8.19 -3.37 5.83
C GLY A 123 -7.28 -2.50 6.65
N ILE A 124 -6.27 -3.16 7.19
CA ILE A 124 -5.19 -2.55 7.98
C ILE A 124 -3.85 -2.92 7.35
N GLY A 125 -2.86 -2.06 7.54
CA GLY A 125 -1.53 -2.30 6.99
C GLY A 125 -0.58 -1.18 7.30
N ALA A 126 0.34 -0.95 6.39
CA ALA A 126 1.35 0.08 6.51
C ALA A 126 1.57 0.79 5.17
N ALA A 127 2.00 2.04 5.27
CA ALA A 127 2.51 2.87 4.19
C ALA A 127 4.02 3.07 4.41
N TYR A 128 4.84 2.73 3.44
CA TYR A 128 6.24 3.08 3.38
C TYR A 128 6.39 4.30 2.48
N PHE A 129 6.78 5.43 3.06
CA PHE A 129 7.12 6.66 2.35
C PHE A 129 8.63 6.71 2.15
N ASN A 130 9.05 7.04 0.95
CA ASN A 130 10.46 7.16 0.59
C ASN A 130 10.66 8.42 -0.22
N SER A 131 11.32 9.41 0.35
CA SER A 131 11.74 10.64 -0.34
C SER A 131 13.21 10.54 -0.76
N ASP A 132 13.68 11.51 -1.52
CA ASP A 132 15.11 11.66 -1.87
C ASP A 132 16.00 11.91 -0.64
N LEU A 133 15.44 12.20 0.52
CA LEU A 133 16.15 12.60 1.72
C LEU A 133 16.14 11.53 2.82
N ASP A 134 14.97 10.93 3.09
CA ASP A 134 14.78 9.92 4.13
C ASP A 134 13.54 9.07 3.84
N SER A 135 13.32 8.04 4.63
CA SER A 135 12.18 7.13 4.49
C SER A 135 11.60 6.71 5.83
N ALA A 136 10.29 6.50 5.91
CA ALA A 136 9.61 6.05 7.10
C ALA A 136 8.45 5.10 6.80
N ILE A 137 8.05 4.33 7.81
CA ILE A 137 6.90 3.43 7.75
C ILE A 137 5.86 3.90 8.76
N TYR A 138 4.63 4.07 8.28
CA TYR A 138 3.49 4.50 9.08
C TYR A 138 2.36 3.47 9.07
N PRO A 139 1.62 3.33 10.18
CA PRO A 139 0.40 2.53 10.18
C PRO A 139 -0.65 3.16 9.28
N SER A 140 -1.37 2.31 8.55
CA SER A 140 -2.38 2.75 7.60
C SER A 140 -3.59 1.83 7.60
N ILE A 141 -4.76 2.42 7.37
CA ILE A 141 -6.02 1.70 7.12
C ILE A 141 -6.51 2.00 5.71
N THR A 142 -7.29 1.09 5.15
CA THR A 142 -7.88 1.30 3.83
C THR A 142 -9.36 0.94 3.83
N PHE A 143 -10.11 1.67 3.00
CA PHE A 143 -11.51 1.41 2.69
C PHE A 143 -11.69 1.44 1.17
N ALA A 144 -12.45 0.48 0.63
CA ALA A 144 -12.70 0.38 -0.81
C ALA A 144 -14.15 0.03 -1.10
N VAL A 145 -14.65 0.58 -2.19
CA VAL A 145 -15.91 0.17 -2.80
C VAL A 145 -15.69 0.00 -4.31
N GLY A 146 -16.26 -1.06 -4.87
CA GLY A 146 -16.02 -1.35 -6.28
C GLY A 146 -17.11 -2.19 -6.90
N THR A 147 -16.88 -2.54 -8.15
CA THR A 147 -17.71 -3.48 -8.89
C THR A 147 -16.84 -4.58 -9.50
N ARG A 148 -17.38 -5.78 -9.54
CA ARG A 148 -16.79 -6.95 -10.16
C ARG A 148 -17.75 -7.46 -11.23
N TYR A 149 -17.25 -7.59 -12.46
CA TYR A 149 -17.99 -8.18 -13.57
C TYR A 149 -17.29 -9.46 -14.03
N GLU A 150 -17.95 -10.59 -13.90
CA GLU A 150 -17.41 -11.90 -14.25
C GLU A 150 -17.63 -12.21 -15.74
N PHE A 151 -16.54 -12.29 -16.52
CA PHE A 151 -16.60 -12.67 -17.95
C PHE A 151 -16.63 -14.18 -18.12
N SER A 152 -15.98 -14.90 -17.22
CA SER A 152 -15.88 -16.35 -17.24
C SER A 152 -15.72 -16.87 -15.80
N THR A 153 -15.59 -18.17 -15.66
CA THR A 153 -15.36 -18.83 -14.36
C THR A 153 -14.04 -18.41 -13.71
N ASN A 154 -13.06 -17.97 -14.50
CA ASN A 154 -11.71 -17.65 -14.03
C ASN A 154 -11.31 -16.19 -14.22
N LEU A 155 -12.13 -15.37 -14.92
CA LEU A 155 -11.78 -13.99 -15.25
C LEU A 155 -12.89 -13.03 -14.85
N ALA A 156 -12.51 -11.98 -14.13
CA ALA A 156 -13.39 -10.87 -13.82
C ALA A 156 -12.70 -9.52 -14.06
N PHE A 157 -13.48 -8.53 -14.46
CA PHE A 157 -13.08 -7.13 -14.50
C PHE A 157 -13.45 -6.45 -13.18
N ILE A 158 -12.52 -5.68 -12.63
CA ILE A 158 -12.69 -4.96 -11.37
C ILE A 158 -12.61 -3.47 -11.65
N THR A 159 -13.52 -2.70 -11.07
CA THR A 159 -13.37 -1.26 -10.89
C THR A 159 -13.48 -0.94 -9.41
N GLU A 160 -12.64 -0.06 -8.91
CA GLU A 160 -12.57 0.20 -7.49
C GLU A 160 -12.27 1.68 -7.21
N LEU A 161 -12.97 2.24 -6.23
CA LEU A 161 -12.64 3.47 -5.55
C LEU A 161 -12.09 3.10 -4.17
N ARG A 162 -10.90 3.56 -3.84
CA ARG A 162 -10.20 3.22 -2.60
C ARG A 162 -9.66 4.47 -1.93
N ALA A 163 -9.73 4.50 -0.60
CA ALA A 163 -9.07 5.49 0.23
C ALA A 163 -8.10 4.80 1.19
N TYR A 164 -6.95 5.41 1.39
CA TYR A 164 -5.97 5.06 2.42
C TYR A 164 -5.91 6.18 3.42
N ALA A 165 -5.94 5.88 4.70
CA ALA A 165 -5.71 6.84 5.78
C ALA A 165 -4.48 6.37 6.57
N THR A 166 -3.41 7.14 6.46
CA THR A 166 -2.10 6.87 7.04
C THR A 166 -1.87 7.82 8.20
N LEU A 167 -1.49 7.30 9.35
CA LEU A 167 -1.16 8.11 10.53
C LEU A 167 0.27 8.60 10.37
N THR A 168 0.44 9.89 10.15
CA THR A 168 1.71 10.62 10.03
C THR A 168 1.95 11.49 11.25
N GLU A 169 3.13 12.07 11.37
CA GLU A 169 3.46 13.06 12.41
C GLU A 169 3.75 14.41 11.75
N ASN A 170 3.18 15.50 12.29
CA ASN A 170 3.31 16.86 11.71
C ASN A 170 4.73 17.43 11.79
N ASP A 171 5.60 16.81 12.58
CA ASP A 171 7.02 17.16 12.76
C ASP A 171 7.96 16.09 12.19
N ASP A 172 7.45 15.26 11.31
CA ASP A 172 8.21 14.20 10.68
C ASP A 172 9.30 14.73 9.77
N THR A 173 10.47 14.10 9.81
CA THR A 173 11.69 14.58 9.16
C THR A 173 12.00 13.91 7.83
N ILE A 174 11.06 13.16 7.24
CA ILE A 174 11.30 12.45 5.97
C ILE A 174 11.66 13.36 4.79
N PHE A 175 11.28 14.63 4.86
CA PHE A 175 11.63 15.65 3.88
C PHE A 175 12.73 16.60 4.36
N CYS A 176 13.53 16.19 5.36
CA CYS A 176 14.56 17.02 5.97
C CYS A 176 15.96 16.50 5.67
N ARG A 177 16.91 17.43 5.51
CA ARG A 177 18.34 17.14 5.44
C ARG A 177 19.08 17.93 6.52
N SER A 178 19.62 17.23 7.51
CA SER A 178 20.37 17.80 8.66
C SER A 178 19.53 18.85 9.42
N ASP A 179 19.68 20.12 9.09
CA ASP A 179 19.06 21.24 9.82
C ASP A 179 18.00 22.00 8.99
N SER A 180 17.68 21.55 7.77
CA SER A 180 16.69 22.19 6.90
C SER A 180 15.70 21.16 6.35
N CYS A 181 14.42 21.50 6.39
CA CYS A 181 13.35 20.68 5.87
C CYS A 181 12.71 21.37 4.65
N LEU A 182 12.42 20.59 3.62
CA LEU A 182 11.76 21.09 2.41
C LEU A 182 10.25 21.17 2.61
N ALA A 183 9.68 20.19 3.29
CA ALA A 183 8.24 20.04 3.49
C ALA A 183 7.92 19.28 4.77
N TYR A 184 6.67 19.37 5.19
CA TYR A 184 6.07 18.59 6.28
C TYR A 184 4.70 18.06 5.85
N PHE A 185 4.20 17.06 6.55
CA PHE A 185 2.79 16.72 6.46
C PHE A 185 1.95 17.83 7.09
N ASP A 186 0.89 18.25 6.40
CA ASP A 186 0.01 19.31 6.92
C ASP A 186 -0.80 18.85 8.15
N ASP A 187 -1.21 17.58 8.14
CA ASP A 187 -2.00 16.93 9.18
C ASP A 187 -1.36 15.65 9.71
N SER A 188 -1.81 15.20 10.89
CA SER A 188 -1.44 13.90 11.47
C SER A 188 -2.07 12.70 10.73
N ILE A 189 -2.88 12.94 9.71
CA ILE A 189 -3.51 11.90 8.89
C ILE A 189 -3.33 12.28 7.43
N TRP A 190 -2.60 11.46 6.70
CA TRP A 190 -2.47 11.54 5.25
C TRP A 190 -3.54 10.68 4.58
N ILE A 191 -4.37 11.27 3.69
CA ILE A 191 -5.45 10.56 3.02
C ILE A 191 -5.22 10.52 1.52
N ASP A 192 -4.84 9.36 0.99
CA ASP A 192 -4.82 9.11 -0.45
C ASP A 192 -6.16 8.55 -0.92
N ALA A 193 -6.67 9.06 -2.02
CA ALA A 193 -7.84 8.54 -2.69
C ALA A 193 -7.49 8.12 -4.12
N GLN A 194 -7.96 6.95 -4.54
CA GLN A 194 -7.66 6.45 -5.89
C GLN A 194 -8.87 5.82 -6.55
N VAL A 195 -8.90 5.88 -7.88
CA VAL A 195 -9.77 5.10 -8.74
C VAL A 195 -8.91 4.11 -9.54
N SER A 196 -9.28 2.85 -9.55
CA SER A 196 -8.51 1.79 -10.20
C SER A 196 -9.38 0.89 -11.04
N ILE A 197 -8.76 0.32 -12.08
CA ILE A 197 -9.33 -0.77 -12.87
C ILE A 197 -8.35 -1.95 -12.86
N GLY A 198 -8.86 -3.16 -12.92
CA GLY A 198 -8.04 -4.37 -12.89
C GLY A 198 -8.72 -5.57 -13.52
N VAL A 199 -7.94 -6.62 -13.68
CA VAL A 199 -8.40 -7.92 -14.13
C VAL A 199 -8.03 -8.97 -13.09
N ALA A 200 -9.04 -9.62 -12.55
CA ALA A 200 -8.86 -10.72 -11.60
C ALA A 200 -8.79 -12.05 -12.35
N TYR A 201 -7.79 -12.87 -12.02
CA TYR A 201 -7.65 -14.23 -12.50
C TYR A 201 -7.66 -15.22 -11.32
N SER A 202 -8.64 -16.13 -11.34
CA SER A 202 -8.80 -17.19 -10.34
C SER A 202 -8.25 -18.53 -10.88
N PHE A 203 -7.51 -19.22 -10.02
CA PHE A 203 -6.83 -20.50 -10.34
C PHE A 203 -7.70 -21.69 -9.99
#